data_5c7607aabbbd84643e6434502e1cac15
#
_entry.id   5c7607aabbbd84643e6434502e1cac15
#
_cell.length_a   1.000
_cell.length_b   1.000
_cell.length_c   1.000
_cell.angle_alpha   90.00
_cell.angle_beta   90.00
_cell.angle_gamma   90.00
#
_symmetry.space_group_name_H-M   'P 1'
#
loop_
_entity.id
_entity.type
_entity.pdbx_description
1 polymer ?
#
loop_
_entity_poly.entity_id
_entity_poly.type
_entity_poly.pdbx_seq_one_letter_code
_entity_poly.pdbx_strand_id
1 'polypeptide(L)'
;MDVLELAPFGVRVDGLGVGALEASDVEALRGLLGEHGVVVLPAQHDVGDAAFVAFLAAFGELTFTQGETPVAGFPDLNVVSNVGRSSPPRSNFHVDTSYVARPPAYTALRAVTVPERGGRTVFANQYRAYETLPQQLRERLRDSTIRHIATGVELSADDESAADHPVFRVHPLTGRTALYLTAPARCSAISGLTADETVEMVQLLLEHSTRPEMLYQHAWLPGDVVMWDNGCVLHRADHDGVVGDRVMHRGMSLGYAGPPYGGHAG
;
A
#
# COMPACT_ATOMS: atom_id res chain seq x y z
N MET A 1 19.86 0.23 14.92
CA MET A 1 19.05 0.17 13.70
C MET A 1 20.00 0.18 12.51
N ASP A 2 20.10 -0.94 11.79
CA ASP A 2 20.91 -1.07 10.58
C ASP A 2 19.99 -1.11 9.36
N VAL A 3 20.23 -0.23 8.38
CA VAL A 3 19.39 -0.08 7.20
C VAL A 3 20.11 -0.65 5.99
N LEU A 4 19.47 -1.59 5.30
CA LEU A 4 19.98 -2.25 4.09
C LEU A 4 19.02 -1.98 2.93
N GLU A 5 19.54 -1.45 1.83
CA GLU A 5 18.74 -1.26 0.61
C GLU A 5 18.35 -2.59 -0.01
N LEU A 6 17.12 -2.64 -0.51
CA LEU A 6 16.56 -3.77 -1.26
C LEU A 6 16.50 -3.44 -2.75
N ALA A 7 16.73 -4.42 -3.59
CA ALA A 7 16.65 -4.23 -5.04
C ALA A 7 15.26 -4.64 -5.58
N PRO A 8 14.66 -3.85 -6.46
CA PRO A 8 15.14 -2.58 -7.01
C PRO A 8 14.78 -1.36 -6.14
N PHE A 9 14.01 -1.52 -5.06
CA PHE A 9 13.66 -0.46 -4.09
C PHE A 9 13.16 -1.06 -2.78
N GLY A 10 13.00 -0.21 -1.76
CA GLY A 10 12.66 -0.59 -0.39
C GLY A 10 13.89 -0.73 0.49
N VAL A 11 13.67 -0.91 1.78
CA VAL A 11 14.74 -1.13 2.77
C VAL A 11 14.37 -2.24 3.75
N ARG A 12 15.38 -2.94 4.22
CA ARG A 12 15.32 -3.81 5.40
C ARG A 12 15.96 -3.09 6.57
N VAL A 13 15.32 -3.15 7.72
CA VAL A 13 15.76 -2.53 8.96
C VAL A 13 16.01 -3.60 10.01
N ASP A 14 17.26 -3.87 10.32
CA ASP A 14 17.66 -4.82 11.34
C ASP A 14 17.88 -4.14 12.69
N GLY A 15 17.73 -4.91 13.78
CA GLY A 15 17.99 -4.45 15.14
C GLY A 15 16.90 -3.53 15.73
N LEU A 16 15.73 -3.43 15.11
CA LEU A 16 14.59 -2.67 15.61
C LEU A 16 13.45 -3.61 16.02
N GLY A 17 12.95 -3.47 17.24
CA GLY A 17 11.81 -4.23 17.76
C GLY A 17 10.51 -3.45 17.62
N VAL A 18 9.54 -3.97 16.86
CA VAL A 18 8.22 -3.34 16.64
C VAL A 18 7.43 -3.14 17.94
N GLY A 19 7.66 -4.00 18.94
CA GLY A 19 6.97 -3.91 20.25
C GLY A 19 7.51 -2.87 21.22
N ALA A 20 8.61 -2.15 20.89
CA ALA A 20 9.31 -1.25 21.81
C ALA A 20 9.94 -0.05 21.10
N LEU A 21 9.17 0.61 20.21
CA LEU A 21 9.65 1.79 19.47
C LEU A 21 9.69 3.03 20.35
N GLU A 22 10.75 3.80 20.21
CA GLU A 22 10.83 5.18 20.69
C GLU A 22 10.28 6.15 19.62
N ALA A 23 9.98 7.40 20.01
CA ALA A 23 9.51 8.40 19.06
C ALA A 23 10.52 8.67 17.93
N SER A 24 11.81 8.61 18.22
CA SER A 24 12.89 8.73 17.23
C SER A 24 12.90 7.62 16.19
N ASP A 25 12.53 6.38 16.60
CA ASP A 25 12.43 5.25 15.69
C ASP A 25 11.25 5.42 14.72
N VAL A 26 10.12 5.90 15.25
CA VAL A 26 8.93 6.20 14.43
C VAL A 26 9.24 7.24 13.37
N GLU A 27 9.92 8.32 13.74
CA GLU A 27 10.31 9.37 12.78
C GLU A 27 11.33 8.86 11.76
N ALA A 28 12.29 8.05 12.18
CA ALA A 28 13.23 7.42 11.25
C ALA A 28 12.51 6.49 10.26
N LEU A 29 11.59 5.66 10.74
CA LEU A 29 10.78 4.78 9.87
C LEU A 29 9.88 5.57 8.92
N ARG A 30 9.29 6.71 9.35
CA ARG A 30 8.52 7.62 8.48
C ARG A 30 9.39 8.15 7.34
N GLY A 31 10.63 8.58 7.65
CA GLY A 31 11.59 9.02 6.65
C GLY A 31 11.92 7.92 5.64
N LEU A 32 12.21 6.71 6.13
CA LEU A 32 12.51 5.55 5.28
C LEU A 32 11.31 5.14 4.40
N LEU A 33 10.08 5.15 4.95
CA LEU A 33 8.86 4.87 4.18
C LEU A 33 8.66 5.91 3.08
N GLY A 34 8.78 7.20 3.40
CA GLY A 34 8.65 8.27 2.42
C GLY A 34 9.69 8.18 1.30
N GLU A 35 10.95 7.86 1.61
CA GLU A 35 12.03 7.81 0.62
C GLU A 35 12.02 6.50 -0.18
N HIS A 36 11.84 5.35 0.49
CA HIS A 36 11.99 4.03 -0.11
C HIS A 36 10.68 3.30 -0.37
N GLY A 37 9.56 3.80 0.14
CA GLY A 37 8.22 3.26 -0.07
C GLY A 37 7.89 1.98 0.70
N VAL A 38 8.86 1.09 0.94
CA VAL A 38 8.69 -0.20 1.63
C VAL A 38 9.77 -0.40 2.68
N VAL A 39 9.36 -0.76 3.89
CA VAL A 39 10.24 -1.13 5.01
C VAL A 39 9.94 -2.55 5.45
N VAL A 40 10.96 -3.39 5.49
CA VAL A 40 10.92 -4.76 6.01
C VAL A 40 11.57 -4.78 7.38
N LEU A 41 10.84 -5.22 8.40
CA LEU A 41 11.27 -5.40 9.79
C LEU A 41 11.30 -6.90 10.09
N PRO A 42 12.45 -7.58 9.98
CA PRO A 42 12.53 -9.03 10.15
C PRO A 42 12.56 -9.44 11.62
N ALA A 43 12.37 -10.74 11.85
CA ALA A 43 12.58 -11.40 13.14
C ALA A 43 11.74 -10.85 14.31
N GLN A 44 10.52 -10.38 14.05
CA GLN A 44 9.58 -9.87 15.05
C GLN A 44 8.76 -11.01 15.68
N HIS A 45 9.43 -12.09 16.15
CA HIS A 45 8.77 -13.31 16.58
C HIS A 45 7.87 -13.14 17.83
N ASP A 46 8.24 -12.22 18.72
CA ASP A 46 7.52 -11.98 19.97
C ASP A 46 6.42 -10.91 19.86
N VAL A 47 6.18 -10.39 18.64
CA VAL A 47 5.18 -9.36 18.40
C VAL A 47 3.80 -9.99 18.21
N GLY A 48 2.96 -9.88 19.24
CA GLY A 48 1.54 -10.21 19.18
C GLY A 48 0.69 -9.07 18.60
N ASP A 49 -0.63 -9.31 18.44
CA ASP A 49 -1.55 -8.34 17.82
C ASP A 49 -1.65 -7.03 18.61
N ALA A 50 -1.60 -7.07 19.94
CA ALA A 50 -1.63 -5.87 20.78
C ALA A 50 -0.41 -4.95 20.50
N ALA A 51 0.78 -5.53 20.41
CA ALA A 51 2.00 -4.78 20.09
C ALA A 51 1.98 -4.28 18.64
N PHE A 52 1.41 -5.06 17.72
CA PHE A 52 1.25 -4.65 16.33
C PHE A 52 0.26 -3.49 16.16
N VAL A 53 -0.85 -3.48 16.90
CA VAL A 53 -1.79 -2.34 16.98
C VAL A 53 -1.07 -1.09 17.52
N ALA A 54 -0.31 -1.22 18.63
CA ALA A 54 0.45 -0.11 19.20
C ALA A 54 1.50 0.45 18.22
N PHE A 55 2.18 -0.43 17.49
CA PHE A 55 3.09 -0.05 16.40
C PHE A 55 2.39 0.81 15.34
N LEU A 56 1.27 0.34 14.80
CA LEU A 56 0.52 1.08 13.78
C LEU A 56 -0.01 2.42 14.30
N ALA A 57 -0.50 2.46 15.55
CA ALA A 57 -1.01 3.68 16.19
C ALA A 57 0.07 4.75 16.39
N ALA A 58 1.35 4.37 16.48
CA ALA A 58 2.47 5.33 16.53
C ALA A 58 2.62 6.11 15.21
N PHE A 59 2.10 5.59 14.09
CA PHE A 59 2.12 6.25 12.79
C PHE A 59 0.89 7.11 12.51
N GLY A 60 -0.13 7.07 13.32
CA GLY A 60 -1.34 7.87 13.20
C GLY A 60 -2.59 7.13 13.63
N GLU A 61 -3.74 7.78 13.45
CA GLU A 61 -5.05 7.19 13.70
C GLU A 61 -5.22 5.92 12.85
N LEU A 62 -5.72 4.86 13.49
CA LEU A 62 -5.98 3.59 12.81
C LEU A 62 -7.23 3.69 11.94
N THR A 63 -7.23 2.96 10.85
CA THR A 63 -8.38 2.84 9.96
C THR A 63 -8.55 1.39 9.53
N PHE A 64 -9.76 1.04 9.13
CA PHE A 64 -10.14 -0.32 8.76
C PHE A 64 -10.93 -0.32 7.45
N THR A 65 -10.72 -1.35 6.60
CA THR A 65 -11.53 -1.51 5.39
C THR A 65 -12.85 -2.18 5.75
N GLN A 66 -13.95 -1.49 5.54
CA GLN A 66 -15.29 -2.03 5.75
C GLN A 66 -15.52 -3.31 4.90
N GLY A 67 -16.27 -4.27 5.45
CA GLY A 67 -16.57 -5.53 4.78
C GLY A 67 -15.47 -6.60 4.87
N GLU A 68 -14.31 -6.31 5.46
CA GLU A 68 -13.26 -7.29 5.70
C GLU A 68 -13.41 -7.97 7.07
N THR A 69 -12.76 -9.15 7.23
CA THR A 69 -12.83 -9.93 8.47
C THR A 69 -11.85 -9.38 9.50
N PRO A 70 -12.31 -8.88 10.65
CA PRO A 70 -11.43 -8.42 11.70
C PRO A 70 -10.71 -9.57 12.41
N VAL A 71 -9.54 -9.29 12.98
CA VAL A 71 -8.85 -10.21 13.88
C VAL A 71 -9.62 -10.27 15.21
N ALA A 72 -9.85 -11.49 15.75
CA ALA A 72 -10.58 -11.67 16.98
C ALA A 72 -9.94 -10.89 18.14
N GLY A 73 -10.71 -9.98 18.75
CA GLY A 73 -10.26 -9.10 19.84
C GLY A 73 -9.48 -7.85 19.38
N PHE A 74 -9.25 -7.68 18.06
CA PHE A 74 -8.53 -6.53 17.50
C PHE A 74 -9.27 -5.98 16.26
N PRO A 75 -10.30 -5.15 16.45
CA PRO A 75 -11.17 -4.68 15.37
C PRO A 75 -10.46 -3.82 14.32
N ASP A 76 -9.30 -3.25 14.67
CA ASP A 76 -8.48 -2.43 13.75
C ASP A 76 -7.55 -3.26 12.85
N LEU A 77 -7.53 -4.58 13.02
CA LEU A 77 -6.73 -5.49 12.21
C LEU A 77 -7.61 -6.40 11.35
N ASN A 78 -7.19 -6.63 10.10
CA ASN A 78 -7.81 -7.59 9.20
C ASN A 78 -7.04 -8.91 9.16
N VAL A 79 -7.75 -10.02 8.93
CA VAL A 79 -7.16 -11.30 8.54
C VAL A 79 -7.03 -11.37 7.02
N VAL A 80 -5.81 -11.48 6.52
CA VAL A 80 -5.51 -11.74 5.11
C VAL A 80 -4.99 -13.16 4.96
N SER A 81 -5.85 -14.08 4.47
CA SER A 81 -5.56 -15.52 4.51
C SER A 81 -6.04 -16.25 3.25
N ASN A 82 -5.34 -17.35 2.91
CA ASN A 82 -5.77 -18.33 1.92
C ASN A 82 -6.48 -19.55 2.56
N VAL A 83 -6.53 -19.62 3.87
CA VAL A 83 -7.12 -20.76 4.60
C VAL A 83 -8.62 -20.84 4.38
N GLY A 84 -9.12 -22.06 4.12
CA GLY A 84 -10.55 -22.30 3.89
C GLY A 84 -11.08 -21.83 2.54
N ARG A 85 -10.22 -21.36 1.63
CA ARG A 85 -10.62 -20.96 0.27
C ARG A 85 -10.46 -22.09 -0.72
N SER A 86 -11.47 -22.28 -1.59
CA SER A 86 -11.44 -23.28 -2.68
C SER A 86 -10.59 -22.83 -3.88
N SER A 87 -10.30 -21.52 -3.96
CA SER A 87 -9.41 -20.91 -4.97
C SER A 87 -8.64 -19.75 -4.35
N PRO A 88 -7.40 -19.48 -4.82
CA PRO A 88 -6.66 -18.32 -4.36
C PRO A 88 -7.46 -17.03 -4.61
N PRO A 89 -7.44 -16.07 -3.68
CA PRO A 89 -8.06 -14.78 -3.92
C PRO A 89 -7.37 -14.09 -5.10
N ARG A 90 -8.13 -13.48 -6.00
CA ARG A 90 -7.56 -12.64 -7.05
C ARG A 90 -6.97 -11.41 -6.40
N SER A 91 -5.70 -11.14 -6.70
CA SER A 91 -5.03 -9.95 -6.23
C SER A 91 -4.48 -9.17 -7.41
N ASN A 92 -5.03 -7.98 -7.62
CA ASN A 92 -4.53 -7.02 -8.61
C ASN A 92 -3.71 -5.96 -7.87
N PHE A 93 -2.79 -5.31 -8.57
CA PHE A 93 -2.12 -4.14 -8.03
C PHE A 93 -3.14 -3.06 -7.63
N HIS A 94 -3.01 -2.56 -6.43
CA HIS A 94 -3.93 -1.56 -5.86
C HIS A 94 -3.26 -0.72 -4.77
N VAL A 95 -3.94 0.36 -4.41
CA VAL A 95 -3.75 1.10 -3.17
C VAL A 95 -4.91 0.75 -2.24
N ASP A 96 -4.63 0.54 -0.96
CA ASP A 96 -5.64 0.23 0.05
C ASP A 96 -6.62 1.40 0.23
N THR A 97 -7.92 1.07 0.28
CA THR A 97 -9.03 1.99 0.64
C THR A 97 -8.97 3.35 -0.08
N SER A 98 -8.43 3.38 -1.30
CA SER A 98 -8.23 4.63 -2.05
C SER A 98 -9.52 5.30 -2.56
N TYR A 99 -10.68 4.71 -2.32
CA TYR A 99 -11.99 5.26 -2.66
C TYR A 99 -12.52 6.28 -1.64
N VAL A 100 -11.76 6.57 -0.58
CA VAL A 100 -12.09 7.62 0.41
C VAL A 100 -11.24 8.86 0.17
N ALA A 101 -11.73 10.03 0.60
CA ALA A 101 -11.04 11.30 0.43
C ALA A 101 -9.69 11.36 1.18
N ARG A 102 -9.60 10.66 2.32
CA ARG A 102 -8.38 10.54 3.12
C ARG A 102 -7.99 9.06 3.28
N PRO A 103 -7.35 8.46 2.26
CA PRO A 103 -6.93 7.07 2.33
C PRO A 103 -5.80 6.86 3.35
N PRO A 104 -5.60 5.62 3.85
CA PRO A 104 -4.49 5.31 4.74
C PRO A 104 -3.16 5.67 4.09
N ALA A 105 -2.31 6.39 4.83
CA ALA A 105 -0.95 6.67 4.39
C ALA A 105 -0.11 5.39 4.46
N TYR A 106 -0.28 4.62 5.53
CA TYR A 106 0.51 3.42 5.75
C TYR A 106 -0.35 2.18 5.91
N THR A 107 0.14 1.09 5.35
CA THR A 107 -0.34 -0.26 5.61
C THR A 107 0.83 -1.12 6.09
N ALA A 108 0.59 -1.99 7.05
CA ALA A 108 1.54 -3.02 7.44
C ALA A 108 0.88 -4.40 7.49
N LEU A 109 1.68 -5.41 7.17
CA LEU A 109 1.37 -6.82 7.34
C LEU A 109 2.32 -7.44 8.36
N ARG A 110 1.78 -8.21 9.30
CA ARG A 110 2.53 -9.09 10.20
C ARG A 110 2.32 -10.54 9.78
N ALA A 111 3.42 -11.28 9.61
CA ALA A 111 3.36 -12.71 9.32
C ALA A 111 2.88 -13.50 10.55
N VAL A 112 1.74 -14.18 10.43
CA VAL A 112 1.20 -15.09 11.45
C VAL A 112 1.54 -16.53 11.09
N THR A 113 1.22 -16.92 9.85
CA THR A 113 1.59 -18.21 9.26
C THR A 113 2.15 -17.96 7.87
N VAL A 114 3.35 -18.48 7.64
CA VAL A 114 4.04 -18.33 6.36
C VAL A 114 3.94 -19.66 5.61
N PRO A 115 3.55 -19.64 4.32
CA PRO A 115 3.47 -20.85 3.52
C PRO A 115 4.86 -21.45 3.26
N GLU A 116 4.94 -22.74 2.99
CA GLU A 116 6.19 -23.44 2.67
C GLU A 116 6.82 -22.87 1.37
N ARG A 117 5.98 -22.43 0.43
CA ARG A 117 6.41 -21.85 -0.85
C ARG A 117 5.40 -20.85 -1.39
N GLY A 118 5.90 -19.79 -2.07
CA GLY A 118 5.08 -18.77 -2.70
C GLY A 118 4.48 -17.79 -1.69
N GLY A 119 3.34 -17.19 -2.01
CA GLY A 119 2.61 -16.27 -1.13
C GLY A 119 3.32 -14.93 -0.91
N ARG A 120 4.12 -14.48 -1.88
CA ARG A 120 4.84 -13.19 -1.85
C ARG A 120 3.87 -12.02 -1.82
N THR A 121 4.36 -10.89 -1.33
CA THR A 121 3.75 -9.59 -1.61
C THR A 121 4.63 -8.85 -2.61
N VAL A 122 4.00 -8.36 -3.68
CA VAL A 122 4.69 -7.64 -4.75
C VAL A 122 4.34 -6.17 -4.63
N PHE A 123 5.36 -5.33 -4.63
CA PHE A 123 5.26 -3.88 -4.55
C PHE A 123 5.76 -3.24 -5.84
N ALA A 124 5.13 -2.13 -6.28
CA ALA A 124 5.53 -1.39 -7.46
C ALA A 124 5.82 0.07 -7.10
N ASN A 125 7.01 0.55 -7.45
CA ASN A 125 7.52 1.87 -7.13
C ASN A 125 6.86 2.95 -7.98
N GLN A 126 6.00 3.75 -7.39
CA GLN A 126 5.24 4.78 -8.10
C GLN A 126 6.02 6.09 -8.29
N TYR A 127 7.07 6.34 -7.53
CA TYR A 127 8.02 7.41 -7.83
C TYR A 127 8.75 7.12 -9.15
N ARG A 128 9.31 5.91 -9.25
CA ARG A 128 10.01 5.47 -10.46
C ARG A 128 9.08 5.44 -11.67
N ALA A 129 7.81 5.01 -11.46
CA ALA A 129 6.80 5.04 -12.50
C ALA A 129 6.56 6.47 -13.03
N TYR A 130 6.44 7.47 -12.15
CA TYR A 130 6.33 8.87 -12.57
C TYR A 130 7.60 9.39 -13.27
N GLU A 131 8.77 9.13 -12.70
CA GLU A 131 10.06 9.63 -13.23
C GLU A 131 10.34 9.12 -14.65
N THR A 132 9.92 7.89 -14.95
CA THR A 132 10.14 7.23 -16.25
C THR A 132 8.95 7.33 -17.21
N LEU A 133 7.85 7.95 -16.78
CA LEU A 133 6.70 8.19 -17.66
C LEU A 133 7.10 9.17 -18.79
N PRO A 134 6.71 8.92 -20.05
CA PRO A 134 6.97 9.84 -21.15
C PRO A 134 6.52 11.27 -20.85
N GLN A 135 7.35 12.26 -21.19
CA GLN A 135 7.08 13.66 -20.89
C GLN A 135 5.71 14.12 -21.38
N GLN A 136 5.31 13.71 -22.59
CA GLN A 136 3.99 14.04 -23.15
C GLN A 136 2.83 13.56 -22.30
N LEU A 137 2.95 12.37 -21.66
CA LEU A 137 1.92 11.86 -20.74
C LEU A 137 1.93 12.63 -19.42
N ARG A 138 3.11 12.98 -18.89
CA ARG A 138 3.22 13.82 -17.70
C ARG A 138 2.58 15.19 -17.92
N GLU A 139 2.81 15.81 -19.09
CA GLU A 139 2.20 17.09 -19.44
C GLU A 139 0.69 16.99 -19.63
N ARG A 140 0.23 15.93 -20.33
CA ARG A 140 -1.22 15.69 -20.57
C ARG A 140 -2.01 15.49 -19.27
N LEU A 141 -1.42 14.82 -18.28
CA LEU A 141 -2.11 14.41 -17.04
C LEU A 141 -1.76 15.27 -15.82
N ARG A 142 -0.94 16.33 -15.99
CA ARG A 142 -0.38 17.14 -14.89
C ARG A 142 -1.42 17.59 -13.87
N ASP A 143 -2.53 18.13 -14.36
CA ASP A 143 -3.59 18.71 -13.53
C ASP A 143 -4.84 17.78 -13.47
N SER A 144 -4.69 16.54 -13.95
CA SER A 144 -5.81 15.60 -13.98
C SER A 144 -6.02 14.94 -12.63
N THR A 145 -7.28 14.70 -12.31
CA THR A 145 -7.71 13.85 -11.21
C THR A 145 -8.19 12.50 -11.73
N ILE A 146 -8.00 11.47 -10.92
CA ILE A 146 -8.52 10.12 -11.17
C ILE A 146 -9.53 9.78 -10.07
N ARG A 147 -10.71 9.30 -10.48
CA ARG A 147 -11.78 8.89 -9.57
C ARG A 147 -11.63 7.44 -9.21
N HIS A 148 -11.36 7.19 -7.92
CA HIS A 148 -11.33 5.84 -7.35
C HIS A 148 -12.70 5.50 -6.76
N ILE A 149 -13.18 4.28 -7.00
CA ILE A 149 -14.46 3.76 -6.51
C ILE A 149 -14.27 2.48 -5.70
N ALA A 150 -15.13 2.27 -4.72
CA ALA A 150 -15.20 1.01 -3.98
C ALA A 150 -15.75 -0.10 -4.89
N THR A 151 -15.13 -1.27 -4.84
CA THR A 151 -15.59 -2.47 -5.55
C THR A 151 -15.40 -3.70 -4.69
N GLY A 152 -16.42 -4.57 -4.65
CA GLY A 152 -16.32 -5.86 -3.95
C GLY A 152 -16.34 -5.74 -2.41
N VAL A 153 -16.79 -4.62 -1.89
CA VAL A 153 -17.04 -4.37 -0.46
C VAL A 153 -18.48 -3.95 -0.24
N GLU A 154 -19.07 -4.37 0.86
CA GLU A 154 -20.39 -3.91 1.29
C GLU A 154 -20.20 -2.66 2.16
N LEU A 155 -20.71 -1.53 1.67
CA LEU A 155 -20.64 -0.24 2.34
C LEU A 155 -22.04 0.14 2.88
N SER A 156 -22.07 0.83 4.01
CA SER A 156 -23.28 1.48 4.51
C SER A 156 -23.58 2.75 3.70
N ALA A 157 -24.77 3.32 3.87
CA ALA A 157 -25.16 4.53 3.15
C ALA A 157 -24.32 5.78 3.53
N ASP A 158 -23.71 5.75 4.71
CA ASP A 158 -22.90 6.84 5.25
C ASP A 158 -21.40 6.69 4.93
N ASP A 159 -20.99 5.53 4.38
CA ASP A 159 -19.58 5.29 4.02
C ASP A 159 -19.22 5.97 2.70
N GLU A 160 -18.01 6.51 2.62
CA GLU A 160 -17.48 7.00 1.36
C GLU A 160 -17.30 5.83 0.38
N SER A 161 -17.79 5.97 -0.84
CA SER A 161 -17.71 4.94 -1.89
C SER A 161 -16.88 5.36 -3.11
N ALA A 162 -16.54 6.64 -3.20
CA ALA A 162 -15.71 7.18 -4.28
C ALA A 162 -15.02 8.47 -3.85
N ALA A 163 -13.79 8.66 -4.33
CA ALA A 163 -13.00 9.88 -4.15
C ALA A 163 -12.17 10.20 -5.39
N ASP A 164 -11.96 11.50 -5.61
CA ASP A 164 -11.09 12.00 -6.67
C ASP A 164 -9.71 12.33 -6.09
N HIS A 165 -8.65 11.82 -6.74
CA HIS A 165 -7.28 12.06 -6.35
C HIS A 165 -6.46 12.61 -7.51
N PRO A 166 -5.41 13.43 -7.28
CA PRO A 166 -4.47 13.77 -8.33
C PRO A 166 -3.85 12.52 -8.96
N VAL A 167 -3.75 12.46 -10.29
CA VAL A 167 -3.03 11.37 -10.99
C VAL A 167 -1.56 11.36 -10.59
N PHE A 168 -1.00 12.54 -10.33
CA PHE A 168 0.36 12.73 -9.82
C PHE A 168 0.30 13.38 -8.44
N ARG A 169 0.78 12.67 -7.42
CA ARG A 169 0.76 13.11 -6.02
C ARG A 169 2.14 13.52 -5.56
N VAL A 170 2.25 14.69 -4.96
CA VAL A 170 3.47 15.11 -4.28
C VAL A 170 3.46 14.54 -2.87
N HIS A 171 4.50 13.78 -2.54
CA HIS A 171 4.62 13.17 -1.22
C HIS A 171 4.95 14.23 -0.15
N PRO A 172 4.19 14.30 0.96
CA PRO A 172 4.26 15.41 1.90
C PRO A 172 5.60 15.51 2.66
N LEU A 173 6.31 14.41 2.85
CA LEU A 173 7.60 14.42 3.55
C LEU A 173 8.78 14.63 2.61
N THR A 174 8.75 14.04 1.43
CA THR A 174 9.91 14.02 0.52
C THR A 174 9.84 15.06 -0.58
N GLY A 175 8.64 15.57 -0.88
CA GLY A 175 8.40 16.44 -2.04
C GLY A 175 8.50 15.69 -3.39
N ARG A 176 8.77 14.39 -3.39
CA ARG A 176 8.82 13.59 -4.63
C ARG A 176 7.42 13.38 -5.17
N THR A 177 7.32 13.35 -6.50
CA THR A 177 6.05 13.07 -7.17
C THR A 177 5.93 11.57 -7.49
N ALA A 178 4.78 10.99 -7.18
CA ALA A 178 4.41 9.62 -7.49
C ALA A 178 3.23 9.57 -8.46
N LEU A 179 3.21 8.57 -9.33
CA LEU A 179 2.00 8.20 -10.07
C LEU A 179 1.01 7.57 -9.08
N TYR A 180 -0.25 8.03 -9.08
CA TYR A 180 -1.26 7.55 -8.16
C TYR A 180 -2.47 6.97 -8.89
N LEU A 181 -2.60 5.66 -8.85
CA LEU A 181 -3.72 4.91 -9.42
C LEU A 181 -4.02 3.68 -8.54
N THR A 182 -5.07 2.95 -8.87
CA THR A 182 -5.42 1.68 -8.22
C THR A 182 -5.80 0.65 -9.28
N ALA A 183 -6.36 -0.50 -8.89
CA ALA A 183 -6.80 -1.52 -9.84
C ALA A 183 -7.74 -0.93 -10.91
N PRO A 184 -7.60 -1.29 -12.21
CA PRO A 184 -8.38 -0.66 -13.29
C PRO A 184 -9.90 -0.64 -13.05
N ALA A 185 -10.46 -1.73 -12.50
CA ALA A 185 -11.88 -1.80 -12.15
C ALA A 185 -12.31 -0.80 -11.06
N ARG A 186 -11.36 -0.18 -10.38
CA ARG A 186 -11.59 0.85 -9.35
C ARG A 186 -11.27 2.26 -9.83
N CYS A 187 -10.79 2.44 -11.06
CA CYS A 187 -10.52 3.74 -11.68
C CYS A 187 -11.67 4.05 -12.66
N SER A 188 -12.64 4.87 -12.26
CA SER A 188 -13.87 5.07 -13.04
C SER A 188 -13.83 6.27 -13.98
N ALA A 189 -12.99 7.25 -13.73
CA ALA A 189 -12.83 8.44 -14.56
C ALA A 189 -11.46 9.09 -14.37
N ILE A 190 -10.95 9.72 -15.42
CA ILE A 190 -9.84 10.70 -15.35
C ILE A 190 -10.37 12.01 -15.89
N SER A 191 -10.16 13.11 -15.17
CA SER A 191 -10.65 14.42 -15.60
C SER A 191 -10.07 14.83 -16.96
N GLY A 192 -10.94 15.33 -17.84
CA GLY A 192 -10.55 15.71 -19.19
C GLY A 192 -10.48 14.58 -20.21
N LEU A 193 -10.80 13.32 -19.81
CA LEU A 193 -10.86 12.17 -20.71
C LEU A 193 -12.30 11.62 -20.80
N THR A 194 -12.62 11.02 -21.93
CA THR A 194 -13.86 10.23 -22.09
C THR A 194 -13.74 8.91 -21.32
N ALA A 195 -14.83 8.15 -21.20
CA ALA A 195 -14.84 6.86 -20.53
C ALA A 195 -13.86 5.86 -21.21
N ASP A 196 -13.89 5.77 -22.54
CA ASP A 196 -13.03 4.88 -23.31
C ASP A 196 -11.54 5.29 -23.18
N GLU A 197 -11.24 6.58 -23.31
CA GLU A 197 -9.87 7.11 -23.10
C GLU A 197 -9.40 6.86 -21.65
N THR A 198 -10.28 6.93 -20.66
CA THR A 198 -9.96 6.62 -19.26
C THR A 198 -9.52 5.16 -19.11
N VAL A 199 -10.28 4.22 -19.68
CA VAL A 199 -9.93 2.78 -19.62
C VAL A 199 -8.56 2.53 -20.27
N GLU A 200 -8.33 3.07 -21.48
CA GLU A 200 -7.05 2.92 -22.19
C GLU A 200 -5.90 3.55 -21.39
N MET A 201 -6.10 4.74 -20.85
CA MET A 201 -5.08 5.46 -20.08
C MET A 201 -4.73 4.72 -18.78
N VAL A 202 -5.72 4.26 -18.02
CA VAL A 202 -5.49 3.49 -16.77
C VAL A 202 -4.73 2.21 -17.05
N GLN A 203 -5.08 1.50 -18.15
CA GLN A 203 -4.37 0.29 -18.54
C GLN A 203 -2.91 0.59 -18.89
N LEU A 204 -2.66 1.62 -19.70
CA LEU A 204 -1.32 2.06 -20.07
C LEU A 204 -0.47 2.45 -18.86
N LEU A 205 -1.04 3.23 -17.93
CA LEU A 205 -0.34 3.67 -16.72
C LEU A 205 -0.03 2.48 -15.79
N LEU A 206 -0.96 1.52 -15.65
CA LEU A 206 -0.73 0.32 -14.85
C LEU A 206 0.36 -0.56 -15.47
N GLU A 207 0.30 -0.83 -16.77
CA GLU A 207 1.33 -1.59 -17.48
C GLU A 207 2.71 -0.94 -17.34
N HIS A 208 2.77 0.41 -17.47
CA HIS A 208 3.99 1.16 -17.27
C HIS A 208 4.54 1.01 -15.85
N SER A 209 3.69 1.15 -14.83
CA SER A 209 4.11 1.15 -13.42
C SER A 209 4.37 -0.23 -12.83
N THR A 210 3.97 -1.29 -13.54
CA THR A 210 4.15 -2.68 -13.07
C THR A 210 5.14 -3.50 -13.90
N ARG A 211 6.02 -2.82 -14.65
CA ARG A 211 7.12 -3.48 -15.36
C ARG A 211 8.13 -4.09 -14.38
N PRO A 212 8.83 -5.16 -14.75
CA PRO A 212 9.72 -5.91 -13.85
C PRO A 212 10.72 -5.02 -13.07
N GLU A 213 11.26 -3.99 -13.69
CA GLU A 213 12.21 -3.05 -13.10
C GLU A 213 11.60 -2.12 -12.04
N MET A 214 10.27 -2.09 -11.92
CA MET A 214 9.52 -1.34 -10.92
C MET A 214 9.18 -2.18 -9.70
N LEU A 215 9.40 -3.52 -9.74
CA LEU A 215 8.82 -4.45 -8.79
C LEU A 215 9.82 -4.94 -7.76
N TYR A 216 9.48 -4.76 -6.49
CA TYR A 216 10.07 -5.50 -5.38
C TYR A 216 9.13 -6.63 -4.95
N GLN A 217 9.67 -7.83 -4.76
CA GLN A 217 8.91 -9.01 -4.34
C GLN A 217 9.40 -9.50 -2.98
N HIS A 218 8.59 -9.29 -1.95
CA HIS A 218 8.91 -9.77 -0.62
C HIS A 218 8.53 -11.25 -0.45
N ALA A 219 9.51 -12.10 -0.19
CA ALA A 219 9.31 -13.49 0.22
C ALA A 219 9.25 -13.53 1.76
N TRP A 220 8.10 -13.88 2.29
CA TRP A 220 7.83 -13.85 3.72
C TRP A 220 8.64 -14.88 4.50
N LEU A 221 9.18 -14.47 5.63
CA LEU A 221 9.77 -15.32 6.66
C LEU A 221 8.95 -15.22 7.95
N PRO A 222 8.96 -16.26 8.82
CA PRO A 222 8.36 -16.17 10.14
C PRO A 222 8.91 -14.98 10.93
N GLY A 223 8.02 -14.19 11.53
CA GLY A 223 8.38 -13.00 12.29
C GLY A 223 8.58 -11.73 11.44
N ASP A 224 8.35 -11.76 10.13
CA ASP A 224 8.42 -10.54 9.34
C ASP A 224 7.24 -9.62 9.63
N VAL A 225 7.53 -8.32 9.75
CA VAL A 225 6.58 -7.22 9.63
C VAL A 225 7.04 -6.37 8.43
N VAL A 226 6.14 -6.14 7.48
CA VAL A 226 6.41 -5.30 6.31
C VAL A 226 5.42 -4.16 6.28
N MET A 227 5.93 -2.94 6.19
CA MET A 227 5.14 -1.72 6.12
C MET A 227 5.43 -0.98 4.83
N TRP A 228 4.43 -0.34 4.24
CA TRP A 228 4.59 0.46 3.01
C TRP A 228 3.78 1.74 3.05
N ASP A 229 4.22 2.69 2.23
CA ASP A 229 3.55 3.97 2.03
C ASP A 229 2.62 3.91 0.81
N ASN A 230 1.32 4.01 1.06
CA ASN A 230 0.29 3.97 0.03
C ASN A 230 0.31 5.19 -0.91
N GLY A 231 1.00 6.25 -0.55
CA GLY A 231 1.17 7.45 -1.38
C GLY A 231 2.12 7.24 -2.56
N CYS A 232 3.02 6.25 -2.46
CA CYS A 232 4.06 6.04 -3.47
C CYS A 232 4.29 4.57 -3.86
N VAL A 233 3.43 3.64 -3.40
CA VAL A 233 3.56 2.20 -3.68
C VAL A 233 2.21 1.60 -4.07
N LEU A 234 2.17 0.87 -5.19
CA LEU A 234 1.13 -0.13 -5.45
C LEU A 234 1.56 -1.47 -4.89
N HIS A 235 0.60 -2.28 -4.48
CA HIS A 235 0.91 -3.63 -4.01
C HIS A 235 -0.12 -4.66 -4.45
N ARG A 236 0.29 -5.94 -4.45
CA ARG A 236 -0.59 -7.10 -4.61
C ARG A 236 -0.03 -8.31 -3.87
N ALA A 237 -0.89 -9.21 -3.41
CA ALA A 237 -0.45 -10.53 -3.02
C ALA A 237 -0.23 -11.39 -4.28
N ASP A 238 0.84 -12.20 -4.26
CA ASP A 238 1.11 -13.18 -5.30
C ASP A 238 0.74 -14.56 -4.77
N HIS A 239 -0.36 -15.11 -5.31
CA HIS A 239 -0.89 -16.40 -4.89
C HIS A 239 -0.46 -17.56 -5.81
N ASP A 240 0.36 -17.29 -6.82
CA ASP A 240 0.79 -18.30 -7.78
C ASP A 240 1.72 -19.31 -7.10
N GLY A 241 1.36 -20.60 -7.23
CA GLY A 241 2.16 -21.70 -6.71
C GLY A 241 2.33 -21.72 -5.19
N VAL A 242 1.41 -21.11 -4.43
CA VAL A 242 1.41 -21.17 -2.97
C VAL A 242 1.18 -22.59 -2.48
N VAL A 243 2.04 -23.07 -1.58
CA VAL A 243 1.92 -24.35 -0.89
C VAL A 243 1.88 -24.11 0.62
N GLY A 244 0.81 -24.58 1.24
CA GLY A 244 0.57 -24.39 2.68
C GLY A 244 -0.25 -23.14 3.02
N ASP A 245 -0.48 -22.98 4.31
CA ASP A 245 -1.30 -21.90 4.85
C ASP A 245 -0.53 -20.58 4.88
N ARG A 246 -1.18 -19.51 4.42
CA ARG A 246 -0.72 -18.14 4.52
C ARG A 246 -1.71 -17.33 5.33
N VAL A 247 -1.30 -16.86 6.49
CA VAL A 247 -2.11 -16.01 7.35
C VAL A 247 -1.28 -14.77 7.72
N MET A 248 -1.79 -13.61 7.38
CA MET A 248 -1.22 -12.31 7.73
C MET A 248 -2.27 -11.51 8.49
N HIS A 249 -1.84 -10.74 9.48
CA HIS A 249 -2.67 -9.70 10.07
C HIS A 249 -2.26 -8.36 9.45
N ARG A 250 -3.26 -7.63 8.94
CA ARG A 250 -3.08 -6.33 8.30
C ARG A 250 -3.64 -5.22 9.18
N GLY A 251 -2.91 -4.14 9.31
CA GLY A 251 -3.42 -2.91 9.87
C GLY A 251 -3.01 -1.70 9.04
N MET A 252 -3.78 -0.63 9.18
CA MET A 252 -3.59 0.60 8.43
C MET A 252 -3.67 1.82 9.33
N SER A 253 -2.91 2.87 9.01
CA SER A 253 -3.00 4.16 9.69
C SER A 253 -3.12 5.32 8.71
N LEU A 254 -3.85 6.37 9.11
CA LEU A 254 -4.06 7.57 8.31
C LEU A 254 -2.77 8.41 8.13
N GLY A 255 -1.75 8.14 8.95
CA GLY A 255 -0.44 8.78 8.83
C GLY A 255 -0.48 10.25 9.24
N TYR A 256 -0.07 11.12 8.34
CA TYR A 256 0.13 12.54 8.65
C TYR A 256 -1.15 13.26 9.03
N ALA A 257 -1.07 14.11 10.08
CA ALA A 257 -2.06 15.14 10.33
C ALA A 257 -1.84 16.27 9.31
N GLY A 258 -2.69 16.38 8.29
CA GLY A 258 -2.58 17.41 7.26
C GLY A 258 -3.70 17.30 6.23
N PRO A 259 -3.88 18.31 5.38
CA PRO A 259 -4.83 18.22 4.28
C PRO A 259 -4.48 17.03 3.37
N PRO A 260 -5.47 16.44 2.68
CA PRO A 260 -5.20 15.42 1.69
C PRO A 260 -4.14 15.90 0.71
N TYR A 261 -3.28 15.01 0.29
CA TYR A 261 -2.13 15.27 -0.59
C TYR A 261 -2.47 16.32 -1.67
N GLY A 262 -1.80 17.47 -1.63
CA GLY A 262 -2.01 18.54 -2.62
C GLY A 262 -1.59 18.07 -4.01
N GLY A 263 -2.40 18.42 -5.02
CA GLY A 263 -1.91 18.51 -6.38
C GLY A 263 -0.83 19.59 -6.47
N HIS A 264 -0.01 19.57 -7.53
CA HIS A 264 1.09 20.51 -7.74
C HIS A 264 0.71 21.94 -7.29
N ALA A 265 1.41 22.46 -6.28
CA ALA A 265 1.56 23.89 -6.15
C ALA A 265 2.45 24.35 -7.32
N GLY A 266 1.88 25.14 -8.22
CA GLY A 266 2.48 25.64 -9.45
C GLY A 266 3.80 26.37 -9.23
#